data_5c4bfa6b3d3f10c1b44b82297856afd7
#
_entry.id   5c4bfa6b3d3f10c1b44b82297856afd7
#
_cell.length_a   1.000
_cell.length_b   1.000
_cell.length_c   1.000
_cell.angle_alpha   90.00
_cell.angle_beta   90.00
_cell.angle_gamma   90.00
#
_symmetry.space_group_name_H-M   'P 1'
#
loop_
_entity.id
_entity.type
_entity.pdbx_description
1 polymer ?
#
loop_
_entity_poly.entity_id
_entity_poly.type
_entity_poly.pdbx_seq_one_letter_code
_entity_poly.pdbx_strand_id
1 'polypeptide(L)'
;MKIVCIGGGPAGLYFGLLMKSRHPEHDITVVERNLPYDTFGWGVVFSDATMDNMRQWDRQTADEIQEAFNHWDDIELRFKGRTIRSGGHGFVGIGRKQLLNILQARCEALG
;
A
#
# COMPACT_ATOMS: atom_id res chain seq x y z
N MET A 1 23.22 -9.87 -4.24
CA MET A 1 22.32 -10.36 -5.31
C MET A 1 21.73 -9.15 -6.03
N LYS A 2 21.60 -9.25 -7.32
CA LYS A 2 20.88 -8.24 -8.11
C LYS A 2 19.47 -8.71 -8.38
N ILE A 3 18.49 -7.89 -8.04
CA ILE A 3 17.07 -8.20 -8.20
C ILE A 3 16.43 -7.10 -9.02
N VAL A 4 15.72 -7.48 -10.08
CA VAL A 4 14.95 -6.53 -10.90
C VAL A 4 13.48 -6.85 -10.78
N CYS A 5 12.70 -5.88 -10.33
CA CYS A 5 11.25 -5.98 -10.27
C CYS A 5 10.66 -5.27 -11.49
N ILE A 6 9.89 -5.98 -12.28
CA ILE A 6 9.21 -5.40 -13.44
C ILE A 6 7.81 -5.03 -13.02
N GLY A 7 7.56 -3.72 -12.96
CA GLY A 7 6.31 -3.15 -12.49
C GLY A 7 6.49 -2.38 -11.20
N GLY A 8 6.21 -1.08 -11.24
CA GLY A 8 6.27 -0.16 -10.10
C GLY A 8 4.92 0.08 -9.44
N GLY A 9 4.04 -0.90 -9.46
CA GLY A 9 2.81 -0.87 -8.68
C GLY A 9 3.06 -1.18 -7.22
N PRO A 10 2.00 -1.25 -6.39
CA PRO A 10 2.15 -1.47 -4.96
C PRO A 10 2.95 -2.73 -4.61
N ALA A 11 2.73 -3.83 -5.33
CA ALA A 11 3.41 -5.09 -5.06
C ALA A 11 4.92 -5.01 -5.33
N GLY A 12 5.31 -4.47 -6.48
CA GLY A 12 6.73 -4.35 -6.85
C GLY A 12 7.49 -3.40 -5.94
N LEU A 13 6.90 -2.25 -5.64
CA LEU A 13 7.50 -1.27 -4.75
C LEU A 13 7.60 -1.80 -3.31
N TYR A 14 6.56 -2.44 -2.82
CA TYR A 14 6.55 -2.98 -1.46
C TYR A 14 7.54 -4.12 -1.31
N PHE A 15 7.60 -5.02 -2.27
CA PHE A 15 8.62 -6.07 -2.30
C PHE A 15 10.02 -5.47 -2.29
N GLY A 16 10.28 -4.48 -3.16
CA GLY A 16 11.59 -3.83 -3.26
C GLY A 16 12.01 -3.20 -1.95
N LEU A 17 11.13 -2.45 -1.30
CA LEU A 17 11.47 -1.79 -0.04
C LEU A 17 11.69 -2.78 1.10
N LEU A 18 10.91 -3.86 1.17
CA LEU A 18 11.11 -4.88 2.20
C LEU A 18 12.44 -5.61 2.03
N MET A 19 12.77 -5.99 0.80
CA MET A 19 14.04 -6.65 0.50
C MET A 19 15.22 -5.74 0.83
N LYS A 20 15.15 -4.48 0.43
CA LYS A 20 16.24 -3.52 0.69
C LYS A 20 16.39 -3.21 2.17
N SER A 21 15.29 -3.10 2.90
CA SER A 21 15.32 -2.89 4.36
C SER A 21 16.02 -4.02 5.10
N ARG A 22 15.77 -5.25 4.69
CA ARG A 22 16.27 -6.44 5.37
C ARG A 22 17.65 -6.86 4.90
N HIS A 23 17.92 -6.61 3.62
CA HIS A 23 19.15 -7.03 2.96
C HIS A 23 19.74 -5.85 2.19
N PRO A 24 20.30 -4.85 2.89
CA PRO A 24 20.85 -3.65 2.23
C PRO A 24 21.96 -3.95 1.23
N GLU A 25 22.58 -5.11 1.35
CA GLU A 25 23.65 -5.56 0.44
C GLU A 25 23.13 -5.95 -0.94
N HIS A 26 21.85 -6.19 -1.09
CA HIS A 26 21.27 -6.50 -2.39
C HIS A 26 21.09 -5.25 -3.24
N ASP A 27 21.34 -5.39 -4.52
CA ASP A 27 21.09 -4.37 -5.52
C ASP A 27 19.68 -4.60 -6.09
N ILE A 28 18.74 -3.72 -5.77
CA ILE A 28 17.34 -3.90 -6.14
C ILE A 28 16.91 -2.75 -7.05
N THR A 29 16.40 -3.10 -8.21
CA THR A 29 15.90 -2.16 -9.19
C THR A 29 14.43 -2.44 -9.49
N VAL A 30 13.60 -1.41 -9.43
CA VAL A 30 12.19 -1.48 -9.83
C VAL A 30 12.03 -0.71 -11.13
N VAL A 31 11.51 -1.38 -12.15
CA VAL A 31 11.31 -0.80 -13.48
C VAL A 31 9.83 -0.61 -13.73
N GLU A 32 9.43 0.63 -14.07
CA GLU A 32 8.05 0.97 -14.35
C GLU A 32 7.97 1.71 -15.69
N ARG A 33 6.98 1.32 -16.50
CA ARG A 33 6.76 1.93 -17.83
C ARG A 33 6.20 3.35 -17.78
N ASN A 34 5.50 3.71 -16.71
CA ASN A 34 4.92 5.04 -16.53
C ASN A 34 5.91 5.96 -15.82
N LEU A 35 5.69 7.27 -15.94
CA LEU A 35 6.49 8.26 -15.24
C LEU A 35 6.27 8.15 -13.73
N PRO A 36 7.27 8.58 -12.91
CA PRO A 36 7.09 8.65 -11.47
C PRO A 36 5.84 9.48 -11.11
N TYR A 37 5.09 8.99 -10.12
CA TYR A 37 3.86 9.63 -9.63
C TYR A 37 2.65 9.53 -10.58
N ASP A 38 2.81 8.94 -11.76
CA ASP A 38 1.67 8.59 -12.59
C ASP A 38 0.99 7.33 -12.04
N THR A 39 -0.33 7.33 -12.06
CA THR A 39 -1.10 6.19 -11.60
C THR A 39 -2.47 6.12 -12.26
N PHE A 40 -3.04 4.92 -12.26
CA PHE A 40 -4.40 4.66 -12.71
C PHE A 40 -5.23 4.15 -11.53
N GLY A 41 -6.54 4.38 -11.61
CA GLY A 41 -7.48 3.95 -10.58
C GLY A 41 -7.70 5.02 -9.51
N TRP A 42 -8.63 4.72 -8.61
CA TRP A 42 -9.15 5.71 -7.66
C TRP A 42 -8.56 5.55 -6.28
N GLY A 43 -8.59 4.33 -5.77
CA GLY A 43 -8.15 4.08 -4.41
C GLY A 43 -7.96 2.61 -4.11
N VAL A 44 -7.47 2.35 -2.93
CA VAL A 44 -7.21 1.00 -2.41
C VAL A 44 -7.84 0.90 -1.04
N VAL A 45 -8.45 -0.24 -0.75
CA VAL A 45 -9.02 -0.54 0.57
C VAL A 45 -8.24 -1.70 1.18
N PHE A 46 -7.80 -1.50 2.41
CA PHE A 46 -7.14 -2.54 3.20
C PHE A 46 -8.02 -2.91 4.39
N SER A 47 -7.93 -4.17 4.82
CA SER A 47 -8.48 -4.58 6.10
C SER A 47 -7.51 -4.25 7.24
N ASP A 48 -8.00 -4.22 8.47
CA ASP A 48 -7.14 -4.05 9.64
C ASP A 48 -6.09 -5.14 9.72
N ALA A 49 -6.43 -6.38 9.34
CA ALA A 49 -5.47 -7.49 9.30
C ALA A 49 -4.31 -7.21 8.33
N THR A 50 -4.59 -6.64 7.16
CA THR A 50 -3.55 -6.25 6.21
C THR A 50 -2.64 -5.17 6.79
N MET A 51 -3.20 -4.17 7.47
CA MET A 51 -2.41 -3.13 8.12
C MET A 51 -1.53 -3.69 9.23
N ASP A 52 -2.04 -4.64 10.02
CA ASP A 52 -1.26 -5.30 11.06
C ASP A 52 -0.09 -6.09 10.46
N ASN A 53 -0.31 -6.79 9.36
CA ASN A 53 0.76 -7.48 8.65
C ASN A 53 1.83 -6.49 8.14
N MET A 54 1.41 -5.36 7.59
CA MET A 54 2.35 -4.32 7.14
C MET A 54 3.18 -3.75 8.29
N ARG A 55 2.57 -3.53 9.46
CA ARG A 55 3.29 -3.06 10.65
C ARG A 55 4.34 -4.05 11.10
N GLN A 56 4.04 -5.34 10.99
CA GLN A 56 4.98 -6.40 11.35
C GLN A 56 6.22 -6.41 10.47
N TRP A 57 6.04 -6.14 9.16
CA TRP A 57 7.12 -6.23 8.19
C TRP A 57 7.87 -4.91 7.97
N ASP A 58 7.17 -3.79 7.97
CA ASP A 58 7.76 -2.45 7.86
C ASP A 58 6.85 -1.42 8.52
N ARG A 59 7.12 -1.14 9.77
CA ARG A 59 6.30 -0.24 10.58
C ARG A 59 6.28 1.18 10.04
N GLN A 60 7.40 1.68 9.53
CA GLN A 60 7.47 3.06 9.03
C GLN A 60 6.53 3.27 7.85
N THR A 61 6.52 2.36 6.88
CA THR A 61 5.59 2.43 5.76
C THR A 61 4.14 2.33 6.21
N ALA A 62 3.83 1.42 7.14
CA ALA A 62 2.49 1.28 7.68
C ALA A 62 2.02 2.56 8.39
N ASP A 63 2.90 3.20 9.17
CA ASP A 63 2.57 4.44 9.86
C ASP A 63 2.32 5.59 8.87
N GLU A 64 3.11 5.70 7.81
CA GLU A 64 2.90 6.71 6.76
C GLU A 64 1.58 6.50 6.02
N ILE A 65 1.23 5.25 5.73
CA ILE A 65 -0.07 4.92 5.13
C ILE A 65 -1.20 5.28 6.10
N GLN A 66 -1.04 4.96 7.38
CA GLN A 66 -2.04 5.23 8.40
C GLN A 66 -2.34 6.73 8.55
N GLU A 67 -1.34 7.58 8.40
CA GLU A 67 -1.54 9.04 8.47
C GLU A 67 -2.32 9.59 7.27
N ALA A 68 -2.29 8.90 6.14
CA ALA A 68 -2.87 9.36 4.89
C ALA A 68 -4.22 8.72 4.54
N PHE A 69 -4.78 7.86 5.41
CA PHE A 69 -5.98 7.11 5.07
C PHE A 69 -7.21 7.51 5.86
N ASN A 70 -8.37 6.99 5.40
CA ASN A 70 -9.64 7.05 6.12
C ASN A 70 -9.98 5.67 6.66
N HIS A 71 -10.46 5.62 7.90
CA HIS A 71 -10.85 4.37 8.55
C HIS A 71 -12.36 4.33 8.76
N TRP A 72 -12.97 3.15 8.54
CA TRP A 72 -14.37 2.90 8.87
C TRP A 72 -14.58 1.43 9.22
N ASP A 73 -15.63 1.16 9.98
CA ASP A 73 -15.94 -0.19 10.47
C ASP A 73 -17.15 -0.81 9.81
N ASP A 74 -18.07 0.02 9.32
CA ASP A 74 -19.38 -0.43 8.88
C ASP A 74 -19.45 -0.59 7.36
N ILE A 75 -20.17 -1.61 6.93
CA ILE A 75 -20.58 -1.78 5.53
C ILE A 75 -22.09 -1.65 5.47
N GLU A 76 -22.59 -0.90 4.50
CA GLU A 76 -24.01 -0.73 4.24
C GLU A 76 -24.36 -1.35 2.90
N LEU A 77 -25.33 -2.26 2.91
CA LEU A 77 -25.91 -2.87 1.71
C LEU A 77 -27.30 -2.30 1.47
N ARG A 78 -27.51 -1.74 0.30
CA ARG A 78 -28.82 -1.26 -0.15
C ARG A 78 -29.33 -2.14 -1.27
N PHE A 79 -30.44 -2.84 -1.02
CA PHE A 79 -31.01 -3.75 -2.00
C PHE A 79 -32.54 -3.72 -1.92
N LYS A 80 -33.19 -3.45 -3.04
CA LYS A 80 -34.67 -3.40 -3.19
C LYS A 80 -35.36 -2.60 -2.07
N GLY A 81 -34.83 -1.39 -1.78
CA GLY A 81 -35.38 -0.52 -0.76
C GLY A 81 -35.05 -0.90 0.66
N ARG A 82 -34.27 -1.95 0.87
CA ARG A 82 -33.75 -2.35 2.20
C ARG A 82 -32.33 -1.88 2.37
N THR A 83 -32.02 -1.44 3.58
CA THR A 83 -30.67 -1.09 3.99
C THR A 83 -30.21 -2.06 5.06
N ILE A 84 -29.10 -2.73 4.86
CA ILE A 84 -28.47 -3.63 5.82
C ILE A 84 -27.12 -3.06 6.16
N ARG A 85 -26.86 -2.82 7.45
CA ARG A 85 -25.59 -2.33 7.93
C ARG A 85 -24.92 -3.43 8.75
N SER A 86 -23.64 -3.68 8.42
CA SER A 86 -22.80 -4.61 9.16
C SER A 86 -21.58 -3.87 9.69
N GLY A 87 -21.28 -4.04 10.98
CA GLY A 87 -20.20 -3.33 11.66
C GLY A 87 -19.06 -4.24 12.07
N GLY A 88 -18.01 -3.66 12.65
CA GLY A 88 -16.87 -4.38 13.20
C GLY A 88 -15.91 -4.95 12.16
N HIS A 89 -15.91 -4.45 10.93
CA HIS A 89 -15.05 -4.97 9.86
C HIS A 89 -13.65 -4.38 9.85
N GLY A 90 -13.51 -3.09 10.17
CA GLY A 90 -12.22 -2.42 10.16
C GLY A 90 -11.61 -2.29 8.75
N PHE A 91 -11.98 -1.22 8.04
CA PHE A 91 -11.46 -0.93 6.71
C PHE A 91 -10.64 0.35 6.70
N VAL A 92 -9.62 0.38 5.86
CA VAL A 92 -8.75 1.52 5.64
C VAL A 92 -8.74 1.84 4.15
N GLY A 93 -9.09 3.06 3.81
CA GLY A 93 -9.08 3.53 2.42
C GLY A 93 -8.04 4.60 2.20
N ILE A 94 -7.27 4.49 1.15
CA ILE A 94 -6.26 5.46 0.74
C ILE A 94 -6.33 5.67 -0.78
N GLY A 95 -6.09 6.91 -1.21
CA GLY A 95 -5.96 7.19 -2.63
C GLY A 95 -4.78 6.41 -3.23
N ARG A 96 -4.97 5.84 -4.42
CA ARG A 96 -3.92 5.04 -5.06
C ARG A 96 -2.65 5.86 -5.30
N LYS A 97 -2.79 7.11 -5.70
CA LYS A 97 -1.66 8.01 -5.91
C LYS A 97 -0.87 8.25 -4.63
N GLN A 98 -1.58 8.48 -3.51
CA GLN A 98 -0.93 8.66 -2.20
C GLN A 98 -0.18 7.40 -1.78
N LEU A 99 -0.78 6.23 -1.96
CA LEU A 99 -0.13 4.96 -1.64
C LEU A 99 1.15 4.78 -2.44
N LEU A 100 1.09 4.98 -3.77
CA LEU A 100 2.27 4.85 -4.62
C LEU A 100 3.35 5.87 -4.28
N ASN A 101 2.97 7.10 -3.96
CA ASN A 101 3.93 8.13 -3.55
C ASN A 101 4.66 7.74 -2.27
N ILE A 102 3.95 7.20 -1.29
CA ILE A 102 4.55 6.72 -0.03
C ILE A 102 5.56 5.60 -0.33
N LEU A 103 5.16 4.61 -1.11
CA LEU A 103 6.02 3.48 -1.43
C LEU A 103 7.25 3.89 -2.24
N GLN A 104 7.08 4.79 -3.23
CA GLN A 104 8.19 5.32 -4.02
C GLN A 104 9.17 6.10 -3.17
N ALA A 105 8.67 6.98 -2.30
CA ALA A 105 9.52 7.75 -1.40
C ALA A 105 10.31 6.85 -0.44
N ARG A 106 9.72 5.78 0.06
CA ARG A 106 10.40 4.80 0.90
C ARG A 106 11.50 4.06 0.14
N CYS A 107 11.22 3.66 -1.10
CA CYS A 107 12.23 3.01 -1.93
C CYS A 107 13.41 3.96 -2.20
N GLU A 108 13.15 5.21 -2.52
CA GLU A 108 14.19 6.22 -2.76
C GLU A 108 15.04 6.45 -1.51
N ALA A 109 14.42 6.49 -0.34
CA ALA A 109 15.12 6.69 0.94
C ALA A 109 16.06 5.53 1.29
N LEU A 110 15.73 4.33 0.83
CA LEU A 110 16.56 3.15 1.07
C LEU A 110 17.68 2.96 0.02
N GLY A 111 17.59 3.72 -1.05
CA GLY A 111 18.55 3.61 -2.16
C GLY A 111 18.16 2.57 -3.16
#